data_02f61563211a31afef9991b6ccca1d84
#
_entry.id   02f61563211a31afef9991b6ccca1d84
#
_cell.length_a   1.000
_cell.length_b   1.000
_cell.length_c   1.000
_cell.angle_alpha   90.00
_cell.angle_beta   90.00
_cell.angle_gamma   90.00
#
_symmetry.space_group_name_H-M   'P 1'
#
loop_
_entity.id
_entity.type
_entity.pdbx_description
1 polymer ?
#
loop_
_entity_poly.entity_id
_entity_poly.type
_entity_poly.pdbx_seq_one_letter_code
_entity_poly.pdbx_strand_id
1 'polypeptide(L)'
;MQIRRATADDADALSDLAHRAKAHWGYPAHWMREWDAQLTIIPGYLELHDVWVSERDGTIVGMCALEDRGDRCNLEHVWVEPSLHGKGVGRALVMHALSEARSRQVAAVELLSDPFATGFYERLGARRIGEVPAPMPGARDRTLPKFEFTF
;
A
#
# COMPACT_ATOMS: atom_id res chain seq x y z
N MET A 1 18.06 -5.58 5.56
CA MET A 1 16.75 -4.91 5.50
C MET A 1 15.96 -5.21 6.76
N GLN A 2 15.45 -4.20 7.39
CA GLN A 2 14.73 -4.32 8.66
C GLN A 2 13.34 -3.71 8.56
N ILE A 3 12.33 -4.44 9.05
CA ILE A 3 10.96 -3.93 9.15
C ILE A 3 10.73 -3.43 10.57
N ARG A 4 10.21 -2.22 10.70
CA ARG A 4 9.84 -1.63 11.98
C ARG A 4 8.52 -0.86 11.88
N ARG A 5 7.95 -0.55 13.01
CA ARG A 5 6.77 0.34 13.08
C ARG A 5 7.15 1.76 12.66
N ALA A 6 6.30 2.39 11.87
CA ALA A 6 6.46 3.81 11.54
C ALA A 6 6.12 4.68 12.75
N THR A 7 6.78 5.82 12.86
CA THR A 7 6.50 6.84 13.86
C THR A 7 6.09 8.15 13.18
N ALA A 8 5.58 9.10 13.96
CA ALA A 8 5.15 10.40 13.43
C ALA A 8 6.27 11.13 12.68
N ASP A 9 7.52 10.93 13.08
CA ASP A 9 8.69 11.54 12.43
C ASP A 9 8.92 11.02 11.02
N ASP A 10 8.34 9.88 10.65
CA ASP A 10 8.50 9.30 9.32
C ASP A 10 7.54 9.90 8.28
N ALA A 11 6.57 10.71 8.70
CA ALA A 11 5.46 11.14 7.82
C ALA A 11 5.93 11.76 6.51
N ASP A 12 6.88 12.68 6.55
CA ASP A 12 7.37 13.34 5.33
C ASP A 12 8.09 12.37 4.39
N ALA A 13 8.94 11.50 4.94
CA ALA A 13 9.65 10.50 4.14
C ALA A 13 8.66 9.51 3.49
N LEU A 14 7.60 9.14 4.20
CA LEU A 14 6.58 8.24 3.67
C LEU A 14 5.73 8.89 2.59
N SER A 15 5.41 10.17 2.75
CA SER A 15 4.70 10.94 1.72
C SER A 15 5.54 11.03 0.44
N ASP A 16 6.82 11.33 0.57
CA ASP A 16 7.72 11.40 -0.58
C ASP A 16 7.85 10.05 -1.28
N LEU A 17 7.96 8.97 -0.51
CA LEU A 17 8.02 7.61 -1.04
C LEU A 17 6.75 7.25 -1.80
N ALA A 18 5.57 7.52 -1.23
CA ALA A 18 4.29 7.24 -1.87
C ALA A 18 4.15 7.97 -3.21
N HIS A 19 4.54 9.25 -3.25
CA HIS A 19 4.50 10.03 -4.48
C HIS A 19 5.45 9.49 -5.54
N ARG A 20 6.71 9.19 -5.17
CA ARG A 20 7.69 8.63 -6.11
C ARG A 20 7.23 7.28 -6.66
N ALA A 21 6.75 6.40 -5.80
CA ALA A 21 6.32 5.06 -6.19
C ALA A 21 5.10 5.10 -7.13
N LYS A 22 4.13 5.96 -6.83
CA LYS A 22 2.95 6.15 -7.69
C LYS A 22 3.34 6.74 -9.05
N ALA A 23 4.19 7.76 -9.04
CA ALA A 23 4.65 8.43 -10.26
C ALA A 23 5.45 7.51 -11.18
N HIS A 24 6.10 6.49 -10.62
CA HIS A 24 6.89 5.52 -11.38
C HIS A 24 6.08 4.81 -12.49
N TRP A 25 4.79 4.65 -12.29
CA TRP A 25 3.92 4.01 -13.28
C TRP A 25 3.65 4.86 -14.52
N GLY A 26 4.07 6.14 -14.51
CA GLY A 26 3.93 7.03 -15.66
C GLY A 26 2.57 7.70 -15.79
N TYR A 27 1.83 7.84 -14.72
CA TYR A 27 0.54 8.53 -14.72
C TYR A 27 0.70 10.01 -15.09
N PRO A 28 -0.32 10.62 -15.75
CA PRO A 28 -0.27 12.03 -16.10
C PRO A 28 -0.10 12.93 -14.87
N ALA A 29 0.59 14.04 -15.03
CA ALA A 29 0.84 14.98 -13.92
C ALA A 29 -0.45 15.49 -13.28
N HIS A 30 -1.52 15.73 -14.07
CA HIS A 30 -2.79 16.19 -13.51
C HIS A 30 -3.50 15.11 -12.68
N TRP A 31 -3.29 13.83 -12.98
CA TRP A 31 -3.76 12.72 -12.13
C TRP A 31 -3.00 12.69 -10.81
N MET A 32 -1.69 12.85 -10.88
CA MET A 32 -0.85 12.88 -9.67
C MET A 32 -1.29 14.01 -8.73
N ARG A 33 -1.67 15.17 -9.27
CA ARG A 33 -2.18 16.29 -8.47
C ARG A 33 -3.49 15.94 -7.75
N GLU A 34 -4.38 15.21 -8.41
CA GLU A 34 -5.64 14.76 -7.78
C GLU A 34 -5.40 13.75 -6.66
N TRP A 35 -4.36 12.95 -6.76
CA TRP A 35 -4.00 11.96 -5.74
C TRP A 35 -3.12 12.53 -4.62
N ASP A 36 -2.72 13.78 -4.70
CA ASP A 36 -1.77 14.37 -3.75
C ASP A 36 -2.20 14.17 -2.30
N ALA A 37 -3.45 14.44 -1.97
CA ALA A 37 -3.96 14.28 -0.61
C ALA A 37 -3.91 12.82 -0.14
N GLN A 38 -4.24 11.86 -1.01
CA GLN A 38 -4.21 10.43 -0.68
C GLN A 38 -2.80 9.90 -0.49
N LEU A 39 -1.84 10.49 -1.21
CA LEU A 39 -0.42 10.09 -1.15
C LEU A 39 0.34 10.82 -0.05
N THR A 40 -0.29 11.79 0.60
CA THR A 40 0.30 12.51 1.72
C THR A 40 -0.02 11.79 3.03
N ILE A 41 1.02 11.23 3.64
CA ILE A 41 0.90 10.53 4.92
C ILE A 41 1.12 11.55 6.03
N ILE A 42 0.11 11.76 6.85
CA ILE A 42 0.15 12.70 7.97
C ILE A 42 0.47 11.98 9.28
N PRO A 43 1.03 12.66 10.29
CA PRO A 43 1.31 12.03 11.59
C PRO A 43 0.09 11.38 12.23
N GLY A 44 -1.10 12.00 12.12
CA GLY A 44 -2.33 11.43 12.65
C GLY A 44 -2.70 10.08 12.04
N TYR A 45 -2.39 9.87 10.76
CA TYR A 45 -2.60 8.57 10.12
C TYR A 45 -1.70 7.51 10.76
N LEU A 46 -0.45 7.85 11.04
CA LEU A 46 0.51 6.93 11.65
C LEU A 46 0.15 6.58 13.10
N GLU A 47 -0.52 7.48 13.79
CA GLU A 47 -1.02 7.23 15.14
C GLU A 47 -2.29 6.37 15.15
N LEU A 48 -3.14 6.54 14.14
CA LEU A 48 -4.45 5.88 14.08
C LEU A 48 -4.37 4.44 13.52
N HIS A 49 -3.47 4.20 12.56
CA HIS A 49 -3.40 2.95 11.83
C HIS A 49 -2.06 2.23 12.04
N ASP A 50 -2.02 0.97 11.65
CA ASP A 50 -0.81 0.15 11.74
C ASP A 50 0.03 0.32 10.49
N VAL A 51 1.15 1.01 10.62
CA VAL A 51 2.05 1.29 9.50
C VAL A 51 3.44 0.76 9.81
N TRP A 52 3.98 0.00 8.87
CA TRP A 52 5.35 -0.53 8.96
C TRP A 52 6.19 0.01 7.83
N VAL A 53 7.46 0.18 8.12
CA VAL A 53 8.46 0.60 7.14
C VAL A 53 9.55 -0.44 7.03
N SER A 54 10.15 -0.52 5.85
CA SER A 54 11.35 -1.30 5.61
C SER A 54 12.51 -0.33 5.48
N GLU A 55 13.54 -0.54 6.27
CA GLU A 55 14.77 0.25 6.25
C GLU A 55 15.92 -0.55 5.68
N ARG A 56 16.75 0.14 4.93
CA ARG A 56 18.03 -0.36 4.43
C ARG A 56 19.07 0.72 4.64
N ASP A 57 20.09 0.40 5.46
CA ASP A 57 21.18 1.35 5.79
C ASP A 57 20.66 2.70 6.33
N GLY A 58 19.65 2.63 7.21
CA GLY A 58 19.05 3.81 7.82
C GLY A 58 18.08 4.61 6.94
N THR A 59 17.82 4.13 5.71
CA THR A 59 16.91 4.79 4.77
C THR A 59 15.64 3.97 4.60
N ILE A 60 14.48 4.63 4.65
CA ILE A 60 13.19 3.98 4.37
C ILE A 60 13.10 3.67 2.89
N VAL A 61 12.89 2.40 2.56
CA VAL A 61 12.79 1.93 1.17
C VAL A 61 11.43 1.32 0.85
N GLY A 62 10.56 1.18 1.83
CA GLY A 62 9.22 0.68 1.64
C GLY A 62 8.31 0.93 2.83
N MET A 63 7.01 0.89 2.60
CA MET A 63 6.00 0.98 3.65
C MET A 63 4.77 0.16 3.30
N CYS A 64 4.04 -0.27 4.32
CA CYS A 64 2.68 -0.77 4.16
C CYS A 64 1.82 -0.29 5.32
N ALA A 65 0.52 -0.14 5.07
CA ALA A 65 -0.45 0.32 6.06
C ALA A 65 -1.65 -0.60 6.11
N LEU A 66 -1.99 -1.03 7.32
CA LEU A 66 -3.12 -1.90 7.60
C LEU A 66 -4.15 -1.12 8.43
N GLU A 67 -5.36 -0.99 7.90
CA GLU A 67 -6.46 -0.32 8.58
C GLU A 67 -7.43 -1.35 9.14
N ASP A 68 -7.78 -1.20 10.41
CA ASP A 68 -8.76 -2.05 11.08
C ASP A 68 -10.17 -1.66 10.62
N ARG A 69 -10.94 -2.63 10.14
CA ARG A 69 -12.32 -2.48 9.69
C ARG A 69 -13.27 -3.39 10.48
N GLY A 70 -12.90 -3.79 11.69
CA GLY A 70 -13.67 -4.70 12.52
C GLY A 70 -13.32 -6.16 12.24
N ASP A 71 -14.20 -6.89 11.54
CA ASP A 71 -13.96 -8.30 11.20
C ASP A 71 -12.96 -8.49 10.05
N ARG A 72 -12.55 -7.40 9.41
CA ARG A 72 -11.61 -7.37 8.30
C ARG A 72 -10.59 -6.27 8.49
N CYS A 73 -9.48 -6.37 7.78
CA CYS A 73 -8.53 -5.28 7.64
C CYS A 73 -8.46 -4.85 6.17
N ASN A 74 -8.09 -3.60 5.95
CA ASN A 74 -7.82 -3.06 4.63
C ASN A 74 -6.33 -2.75 4.52
N LEU A 75 -5.66 -3.31 3.50
CA LEU A 75 -4.28 -2.98 3.16
C LEU A 75 -4.32 -1.74 2.26
N GLU A 76 -4.19 -0.55 2.88
CA GLU A 76 -4.42 0.73 2.21
C GLU A 76 -3.23 1.20 1.40
N HIS A 77 -2.02 1.03 1.94
CA HIS A 77 -0.80 1.47 1.29
C HIS A 77 0.21 0.34 1.22
N VAL A 78 0.81 0.17 0.05
CA VAL A 78 2.03 -0.62 -0.15
C VAL A 78 2.87 0.16 -1.15
N TRP A 79 3.95 0.76 -0.69
CA TRP A 79 4.84 1.56 -1.52
C TRP A 79 6.26 1.07 -1.35
N VAL A 80 6.96 0.91 -2.45
CA VAL A 80 8.37 0.45 -2.48
C VAL A 80 9.16 1.40 -3.34
N GLU A 81 10.35 1.76 -2.90
CA GLU A 81 11.28 2.55 -3.69
C GLU A 81 11.42 1.93 -5.09
N PRO A 82 11.14 2.69 -6.17
CA PRO A 82 11.14 2.11 -7.52
C PRO A 82 12.40 1.36 -7.90
N SER A 83 13.57 1.82 -7.47
CA SER A 83 14.84 1.16 -7.74
C SER A 83 14.97 -0.22 -7.09
N LEU A 84 14.10 -0.54 -6.15
CA LEU A 84 14.11 -1.82 -5.43
C LEU A 84 12.92 -2.72 -5.78
N HIS A 85 12.16 -2.41 -6.82
CA HIS A 85 11.10 -3.28 -7.31
C HIS A 85 11.68 -4.65 -7.73
N GLY A 86 10.94 -5.72 -7.44
CA GLY A 86 11.36 -7.07 -7.76
C GLY A 86 12.44 -7.66 -6.85
N LYS A 87 12.79 -6.97 -5.76
CA LYS A 87 13.83 -7.40 -4.82
C LYS A 87 13.28 -7.90 -3.48
N GLY A 88 11.97 -8.12 -3.39
CA GLY A 88 11.35 -8.73 -2.22
C GLY A 88 10.95 -7.76 -1.11
N VAL A 89 11.13 -6.46 -1.26
CA VAL A 89 10.75 -5.46 -0.24
C VAL A 89 9.23 -5.45 -0.03
N GLY A 90 8.47 -5.35 -1.10
CA GLY A 90 7.01 -5.34 -1.03
C GLY A 90 6.45 -6.65 -0.48
N ARG A 91 7.00 -7.77 -0.93
CA ARG A 91 6.61 -9.09 -0.41
C ARG A 91 6.81 -9.19 1.10
N ALA A 92 7.97 -8.78 1.60
CA ALA A 92 8.26 -8.84 3.03
C ALA A 92 7.31 -7.98 3.85
N LEU A 93 6.99 -6.77 3.37
CA LEU A 93 6.06 -5.88 4.03
C LEU A 93 4.64 -6.44 4.06
N VAL A 94 4.13 -6.92 2.93
CA VAL A 94 2.79 -7.49 2.86
C VAL A 94 2.68 -8.74 3.73
N MET A 95 3.67 -9.63 3.68
CA MET A 95 3.67 -10.83 4.53
C MET A 95 3.68 -10.49 6.02
N HIS A 96 4.40 -9.42 6.40
CA HIS A 96 4.39 -8.92 7.77
C HIS A 96 2.98 -8.45 8.18
N ALA A 97 2.34 -7.63 7.34
CA ALA A 97 0.99 -7.13 7.59
C ALA A 97 -0.03 -8.28 7.68
N LEU A 98 0.08 -9.28 6.80
CA LEU A 98 -0.81 -10.45 6.83
C LEU A 98 -0.63 -11.28 8.10
N SER A 99 0.60 -11.43 8.57
CA SER A 99 0.88 -12.13 9.83
C SER A 99 0.23 -11.41 11.02
N GLU A 100 0.32 -10.08 11.04
CA GLU A 100 -0.35 -9.28 12.07
C GLU A 100 -1.86 -9.44 12.01
N ALA A 101 -2.46 -9.33 10.83
CA ALA A 101 -3.90 -9.49 10.65
C ALA A 101 -4.36 -10.87 11.10
N ARG A 102 -3.61 -11.90 10.72
CA ARG A 102 -3.92 -13.28 11.12
C ARG A 102 -3.89 -13.46 12.63
N SER A 103 -2.96 -12.83 13.31
CA SER A 103 -2.88 -12.89 14.79
C SER A 103 -4.07 -12.25 15.48
N ARG A 104 -4.77 -11.33 14.79
CA ARG A 104 -5.99 -10.68 15.26
C ARG A 104 -7.25 -11.48 14.96
N GLN A 105 -7.12 -12.61 14.27
CA GLN A 105 -8.23 -13.49 13.91
C GLN A 105 -9.30 -12.81 13.03
N VAL A 106 -8.89 -11.85 12.19
CA VAL A 106 -9.80 -11.25 11.21
C VAL A 106 -10.13 -12.26 10.10
N ALA A 107 -11.30 -12.11 9.49
CA ALA A 107 -11.77 -13.02 8.44
C ALA A 107 -10.96 -12.87 7.15
N ALA A 108 -10.54 -11.65 6.81
CA ALA A 108 -9.85 -11.37 5.57
C ALA A 108 -9.07 -10.05 5.64
N VAL A 109 -8.11 -9.90 4.76
CA VAL A 109 -7.48 -8.62 4.44
C VAL A 109 -7.86 -8.28 3.01
N GLU A 110 -8.51 -7.14 2.82
CA GLU A 110 -8.92 -6.64 1.51
C GLU A 110 -7.99 -5.53 1.05
N LEU A 111 -7.94 -5.33 -0.26
CA LEU A 111 -7.20 -4.22 -0.85
C LEU A 111 -7.76 -3.84 -2.22
N LEU A 112 -7.56 -2.59 -2.59
CA LEU A 112 -7.74 -2.12 -3.96
C LEU A 112 -6.36 -2.01 -4.59
N SER A 113 -6.15 -2.72 -5.70
CA SER A 113 -4.85 -2.75 -6.35
C SER A 113 -4.74 -1.66 -7.41
N ASP A 114 -3.58 -1.01 -7.49
CA ASP A 114 -3.22 -0.30 -8.70
C ASP A 114 -3.25 -1.32 -9.86
N PRO A 115 -3.78 -0.92 -11.05
CA PRO A 115 -3.83 -1.84 -12.19
C PRO A 115 -2.48 -2.43 -12.59
N PHE A 116 -1.37 -1.74 -12.31
CA PHE A 116 -0.03 -2.23 -12.60
C PHE A 116 0.51 -3.22 -11.56
N ALA A 117 -0.15 -3.35 -10.41
CA ALA A 117 0.33 -4.18 -9.30
C ALA A 117 -0.45 -5.49 -9.12
N THR A 118 -1.40 -5.79 -9.99
CA THR A 118 -2.25 -6.99 -9.85
C THR A 118 -1.45 -8.29 -9.78
N GLY A 119 -0.47 -8.45 -10.66
CA GLY A 119 0.40 -9.64 -10.67
C GLY A 119 1.17 -9.83 -9.38
N PHE A 120 1.59 -8.74 -8.74
CA PHE A 120 2.27 -8.78 -7.45
C PHE A 120 1.36 -9.42 -6.38
N TYR A 121 0.13 -8.94 -6.25
CA TYR A 121 -0.79 -9.47 -5.25
C TYR A 121 -1.23 -10.91 -5.55
N GLU A 122 -1.46 -11.23 -6.81
CA GLU A 122 -1.82 -12.60 -7.20
C GLU A 122 -0.71 -13.60 -6.86
N ARG A 123 0.56 -13.23 -7.08
CA ARG A 123 1.70 -14.08 -6.71
C ARG A 123 1.82 -14.29 -5.21
N LEU A 124 1.32 -13.36 -4.41
CA LEU A 124 1.29 -13.50 -2.95
C LEU A 124 0.10 -14.33 -2.44
N GLY A 125 -0.79 -14.74 -3.34
CA GLY A 125 -1.94 -15.56 -2.98
C GLY A 125 -3.24 -14.79 -2.80
N ALA A 126 -3.30 -13.52 -3.17
CA ALA A 126 -4.53 -12.75 -3.16
C ALA A 126 -5.49 -13.25 -4.24
N ARG A 127 -6.77 -13.26 -3.91
CA ARG A 127 -7.84 -13.62 -4.85
C ARG A 127 -8.59 -12.37 -5.26
N ARG A 128 -8.79 -12.18 -6.56
CA ARG A 128 -9.61 -11.10 -7.07
C ARG A 128 -11.08 -11.37 -6.77
N ILE A 129 -11.75 -10.41 -6.12
CA ILE A 129 -13.14 -10.53 -5.70
C ILE A 129 -14.06 -9.50 -6.33
N GLY A 130 -13.54 -8.63 -7.18
CA GLY A 130 -14.34 -7.65 -7.87
C GLY A 130 -13.51 -6.47 -8.34
N GLU A 131 -14.22 -5.38 -8.61
CA GLU A 131 -13.61 -4.11 -8.97
C GLU A 131 -14.49 -2.97 -8.49
N VAL A 132 -13.90 -1.80 -8.29
CA VAL A 132 -14.62 -0.60 -7.88
C VAL A 132 -14.37 0.52 -8.88
N PRO A 133 -15.37 1.38 -9.14
CA PRO A 133 -15.16 2.56 -9.98
C PRO A 133 -14.11 3.49 -9.36
N ALA A 134 -13.19 3.95 -10.19
CA ALA A 134 -12.16 4.90 -9.82
C ALA A 134 -11.88 5.85 -11.01
N PRO A 135 -12.90 6.59 -11.44
CA PRO A 135 -12.79 7.44 -12.63
C PRO A 135 -11.74 8.53 -12.44
N MET A 136 -11.02 8.81 -13.53
CA MET A 136 -10.03 9.89 -13.58
C MET A 136 -10.29 10.72 -14.84
N PRO A 137 -9.80 11.98 -14.89
CA PRO A 137 -9.95 12.81 -16.10
C PRO A 137 -9.43 12.08 -17.34
N GLY A 138 -10.28 11.96 -18.36
CA GLY A 138 -9.95 11.21 -19.57
C GLY A 138 -10.09 9.69 -19.47
N ALA A 139 -10.50 9.16 -18.31
CA ALA A 139 -10.69 7.74 -18.08
C ALA A 139 -11.91 7.49 -17.18
N ARG A 140 -13.09 7.78 -17.70
CA ARG A 140 -14.36 7.70 -16.96
C ARG A 140 -14.69 6.29 -16.47
N ASP A 141 -14.31 5.27 -17.25
CA ASP A 141 -14.63 3.88 -16.98
C ASP A 141 -13.53 3.15 -16.21
N ARG A 142 -12.57 3.93 -15.72
CA ARG A 142 -11.47 3.36 -14.94
C ARG A 142 -12.01 2.69 -13.68
N THR A 143 -11.50 1.47 -13.41
CA THR A 143 -11.81 0.72 -12.19
C THR A 143 -10.51 0.29 -11.52
N LEU A 144 -10.59 -0.02 -10.23
CA LEU A 144 -9.51 -0.67 -9.50
C LEU A 144 -9.92 -2.09 -9.16
N PRO A 145 -9.08 -3.08 -9.44
CA PRO A 145 -9.31 -4.45 -9.00
C PRO A 145 -9.33 -4.55 -7.47
N LYS A 146 -10.28 -5.30 -6.95
CA LYS A 146 -10.37 -5.60 -5.52
C LYS A 146 -9.90 -7.01 -5.26
N PHE A 147 -9.00 -7.16 -4.30
CA PHE A 147 -8.45 -8.45 -3.89
C PHE A 147 -8.70 -8.71 -2.42
N GLU A 148 -8.62 -9.99 -2.05
CA GLU A 148 -8.60 -10.39 -0.64
C GLU A 148 -7.57 -11.48 -0.40
N PHE A 149 -7.04 -11.48 0.82
CA PHE A 149 -6.33 -12.61 1.42
C PHE A 149 -7.22 -13.20 2.49
N THR A 150 -7.36 -14.51 2.50
CA THR A 150 -8.09 -15.25 3.55
C THR A 150 -7.14 -16.22 4.26
N PHE A 151 -7.52 -16.62 5.46
CA PHE A 151 -6.65 -17.44 6.33
C PHE A 151 -7.30 -18.77 6.68
#